data_88e4b22c00560432a9d154e69dab744c
#
_entry.id   88e4b22c00560432a9d154e69dab744c
#
_cell.length_a   1.000
_cell.length_b   1.000
_cell.length_c   1.000
_cell.angle_alpha   90.00
_cell.angle_beta   90.00
_cell.angle_gamma   90.00
#
_symmetry.space_group_name_H-M   'P 1'
#
loop_
_entity.id
_entity.type
_entity.pdbx_description
1 polymer ?
#
loop_
_entity_poly.entity_id
_entity_poly.type
_entity_poly.pdbx_seq_one_letter_code
_entity_poly.pdbx_strand_id
1 'polypeptide(L)'
;MKKLTELAIILVLFGISSWAQEVRNEVTVQGSGFFQKQTTNGGITNGPTNSGGVMAGYRFNLRNWLAVEGDYDYFRNHENFLSSSGTTFIPMNVHAVTGTAVVKLPSFKMPGVKIVSPFVLAGGGAMFFDPRGGSINREQTRSTFVYGGGVDVPMSKHFLLRAQYRGFVYKTPDFEMTSLKVGKYTHAAVPSAGLVFTF
;
A
#
# COMPACT_ATOMS: atom_id res chain seq x y z
N MET A 1 -10.95 28.72 -8.76
CA MET A 1 -10.57 27.91 -9.91
C MET A 1 -10.05 26.50 -9.52
N LYS A 2 -9.21 26.32 -8.50
CA LYS A 2 -8.71 24.98 -8.06
C LYS A 2 -9.82 23.96 -7.75
N LYS A 3 -10.85 24.34 -7.01
CA LYS A 3 -11.97 23.43 -6.66
C LYS A 3 -12.79 22.93 -7.85
N LEU A 4 -12.90 23.73 -8.92
CA LEU A 4 -13.57 23.32 -10.16
C LEU A 4 -12.74 22.31 -10.95
N THR A 5 -11.43 22.41 -10.91
CA THR A 5 -10.50 21.47 -11.58
C THR A 5 -10.51 20.11 -10.86
N GLU A 6 -10.54 20.12 -9.53
CA GLU A 6 -10.64 18.89 -8.72
C GLU A 6 -11.98 18.17 -8.94
N LEU A 7 -13.09 18.92 -9.01
CA LEU A 7 -14.40 18.36 -9.30
C LEU A 7 -14.49 17.81 -10.73
N ALA A 8 -13.86 18.47 -11.71
CA ALA A 8 -13.80 17.99 -13.09
C ALA A 8 -12.98 16.70 -13.23
N ILE A 9 -11.89 16.57 -12.49
CA ILE A 9 -11.07 15.34 -12.49
C ILE A 9 -11.87 14.16 -11.88
N ILE A 10 -12.60 14.41 -10.81
CA ILE A 10 -13.48 13.39 -10.19
C ILE A 10 -14.59 12.99 -11.17
N LEU A 11 -15.23 13.93 -11.85
CA LEU A 11 -16.28 13.66 -12.84
C LEU A 11 -15.77 12.91 -14.08
N VAL A 12 -14.55 13.19 -14.54
CA VAL A 12 -13.91 12.47 -15.65
C VAL A 12 -13.60 11.02 -15.26
N LEU A 13 -13.17 10.78 -14.03
CA LEU A 13 -12.94 9.41 -13.52
C LEU A 13 -14.23 8.59 -13.41
N PHE A 14 -15.38 9.21 -13.16
CA PHE A 14 -16.69 8.54 -13.15
C PHE A 14 -17.30 8.37 -14.55
N GLY A 15 -16.93 9.21 -15.53
CA GLY A 15 -17.52 9.20 -16.88
C GLY A 15 -17.01 8.12 -17.85
N ILE A 16 -15.91 7.42 -17.51
CA ILE A 16 -15.29 6.41 -18.38
C ILE A 16 -16.00 5.04 -18.30
N SER A 17 -16.99 4.90 -17.44
CA SER A 17 -17.64 3.62 -17.14
C SER A 17 -18.63 3.08 -18.21
N SER A 18 -18.85 3.79 -19.32
CA SER A 18 -19.98 3.52 -20.20
C SER A 18 -19.73 2.57 -21.39
N TRP A 19 -18.50 2.01 -21.54
CA TRP A 19 -18.16 1.32 -22.80
C TRP A 19 -17.57 -0.09 -22.66
N ALA A 20 -17.70 -0.76 -21.53
CA ALA A 20 -17.20 -2.13 -21.39
C ALA A 20 -18.27 -3.05 -20.78
N GLN A 21 -18.79 -3.92 -21.60
CA GLN A 21 -19.57 -5.09 -21.21
C GLN A 21 -18.83 -5.91 -20.15
N GLU A 22 -19.44 -6.09 -18.97
CA GLU A 22 -19.10 -7.04 -17.88
C GLU A 22 -17.80 -6.81 -17.07
N VAL A 23 -17.01 -5.81 -17.33
CA VAL A 23 -15.81 -5.56 -16.53
C VAL A 23 -16.14 -4.58 -15.41
N ARG A 24 -16.48 -5.11 -14.24
CA ARG A 24 -16.84 -4.30 -13.08
C ARG A 24 -15.61 -3.63 -12.47
N ASN A 25 -15.73 -2.34 -12.22
CA ASN A 25 -14.71 -1.60 -11.49
C ASN A 25 -14.86 -1.85 -9.98
N GLU A 26 -13.78 -1.68 -9.24
CA GLU A 26 -13.74 -2.01 -7.83
C GLU A 26 -13.15 -0.85 -7.04
N VAL A 27 -13.83 -0.46 -5.97
CA VAL A 27 -13.30 0.45 -4.94
C VAL A 27 -13.08 -0.38 -3.68
N THR A 28 -11.92 -0.25 -3.06
CA THR A 28 -11.56 -1.02 -1.87
C THR A 28 -11.21 -0.11 -0.70
N VAL A 29 -11.58 -0.54 0.51
CA VAL A 29 -11.13 0.05 1.78
C VAL A 29 -10.77 -1.09 2.71
N GLN A 30 -9.54 -1.05 3.25
CA GLN A 30 -8.99 -2.11 4.09
C GLN A 30 -8.27 -1.53 5.30
N GLY A 31 -8.33 -2.29 6.42
CA GLY A 31 -7.38 -2.14 7.50
C GLY A 31 -6.09 -2.91 7.16
N SER A 32 -4.95 -2.35 7.49
CA SER A 32 -3.65 -2.92 7.17
C SER A 32 -2.69 -2.90 8.36
N GLY A 33 -1.78 -3.88 8.41
CA GLY A 33 -0.63 -3.87 9.29
C GLY A 33 0.62 -3.49 8.50
N PHE A 34 1.57 -2.82 9.13
CA PHE A 34 2.85 -2.46 8.54
C PHE A 34 3.98 -3.06 9.38
N PHE A 35 4.68 -4.04 8.82
CA PHE A 35 5.75 -4.81 9.47
C PHE A 35 7.04 -4.64 8.67
N GLN A 36 7.93 -3.80 9.12
CA GLN A 36 9.19 -3.53 8.44
C GLN A 36 10.31 -4.37 9.04
N LYS A 37 11.17 -4.92 8.17
CA LYS A 37 12.35 -5.67 8.61
C LYS A 37 13.40 -4.73 9.20
N GLN A 38 13.95 -5.11 10.34
CA GLN A 38 15.10 -4.45 10.94
C GLN A 38 16.32 -4.47 9.98
N THR A 39 17.00 -3.37 9.87
CA THR A 39 18.15 -3.23 8.96
C THR A 39 19.34 -2.61 9.70
N THR A 40 20.47 -3.30 9.65
CA THR A 40 21.72 -2.86 10.31
C THR A 40 22.81 -2.60 9.29
N ASN A 41 23.50 -1.47 9.40
CA ASN A 41 24.70 -1.15 8.63
C ASN A 41 25.57 -0.14 9.38
N GLY A 42 26.92 -0.32 9.37
CA GLY A 42 27.85 0.62 9.96
C GLY A 42 27.67 0.90 11.46
N GLY A 43 27.17 -0.08 12.24
CA GLY A 43 26.90 0.08 13.67
C GLY A 43 25.58 0.81 13.99
N ILE A 44 24.79 1.18 12.97
CA ILE A 44 23.47 1.79 13.11
C ILE A 44 22.42 0.72 12.81
N THR A 45 21.52 0.50 13.73
CA THR A 45 20.38 -0.42 13.57
C THR A 45 19.08 0.39 13.49
N ASN A 46 18.39 0.29 12.37
CA ASN A 46 17.03 0.78 12.23
C ASN A 46 16.06 -0.37 12.59
N GLY A 47 15.35 -0.21 13.70
CA GLY A 47 14.34 -1.14 14.21
C GLY A 47 12.97 -0.48 14.23
N PRO A 48 12.21 -0.55 13.14
CA PRO A 48 10.87 0.02 13.11
C PRO A 48 9.91 -0.77 14.01
N THR A 49 8.91 -0.08 14.54
CA THR A 49 7.81 -0.72 15.27
C THR A 49 6.74 -1.21 14.31
N ASN A 50 6.11 -2.30 14.67
CA ASN A 50 4.90 -2.75 13.97
C ASN A 50 3.79 -1.72 14.14
N SER A 51 3.11 -1.37 13.07
CA SER A 51 2.07 -0.35 13.09
C SER A 51 0.83 -0.77 12.31
N GLY A 52 -0.28 -0.13 12.62
CA GLY A 52 -1.52 -0.26 11.86
C GLY A 52 -1.71 0.88 10.90
N GLY A 53 -2.55 0.65 9.89
CA GLY A 53 -2.87 1.62 8.87
C GLY A 53 -4.19 1.35 8.19
N VAL A 54 -4.48 2.18 7.21
CA VAL A 54 -5.65 2.04 6.32
C VAL A 54 -5.18 2.14 4.87
N MET A 55 -5.86 1.42 4.01
CA MET A 55 -5.64 1.42 2.57
C MET A 55 -6.95 1.71 1.85
N ALA A 56 -6.90 2.56 0.85
CA ALA A 56 -7.97 2.79 -0.10
C ALA A 56 -7.43 2.59 -1.52
N GLY A 57 -8.19 1.91 -2.37
CA GLY A 57 -7.75 1.60 -3.72
C GLY A 57 -8.88 1.61 -4.74
N TYR A 58 -8.49 1.78 -5.98
CA TYR A 58 -9.36 1.67 -7.14
C TYR A 58 -8.74 0.70 -8.13
N ARG A 59 -9.50 -0.37 -8.48
CA ARG A 59 -9.11 -1.37 -9.46
C ARG A 59 -9.95 -1.23 -10.71
N PHE A 60 -9.29 -0.96 -11.82
CA PHE A 60 -9.86 -0.94 -13.15
C PHE A 60 -9.61 -2.29 -13.82
N ASN A 61 -10.66 -3.06 -14.05
CA ASN A 61 -10.56 -4.36 -14.68
C ASN A 61 -10.49 -4.19 -16.22
N LEU A 62 -9.35 -4.51 -16.81
CA LEU A 62 -9.12 -4.48 -18.27
C LEU A 62 -9.71 -5.71 -18.96
N ARG A 63 -9.64 -6.85 -18.27
CA ARG A 63 -10.16 -8.15 -18.73
C ARG A 63 -10.57 -8.97 -17.49
N ASN A 64 -11.26 -10.07 -17.68
CA ASN A 64 -11.68 -10.95 -16.58
C ASN A 64 -10.50 -11.48 -15.74
N TRP A 65 -9.30 -11.56 -16.33
CA TRP A 65 -8.08 -12.05 -15.69
C TRP A 65 -7.03 -10.97 -15.43
N LEU A 66 -7.19 -9.74 -15.98
CA LEU A 66 -6.19 -8.67 -15.89
C LEU A 66 -6.84 -7.35 -15.45
N ALA A 67 -6.23 -6.72 -14.46
CA ALA A 67 -6.64 -5.40 -13.99
C ALA A 67 -5.41 -4.52 -13.71
N VAL A 68 -5.64 -3.22 -13.59
CA VAL A 68 -4.71 -2.25 -13.00
C VAL A 68 -5.34 -1.66 -11.76
N GLU A 69 -4.51 -1.44 -10.73
CA GLU A 69 -4.96 -0.96 -9.44
C GLU A 69 -4.10 0.22 -9.02
N GLY A 70 -4.74 1.29 -8.56
CA GLY A 70 -4.09 2.42 -7.91
C GLY A 70 -4.49 2.46 -6.44
N ASP A 71 -3.53 2.58 -5.55
CA ASP A 71 -3.75 2.53 -4.12
C ASP A 71 -3.10 3.66 -3.38
N TYR A 72 -3.73 4.05 -2.30
CA TYR A 72 -3.22 4.93 -1.29
C TYR A 72 -3.23 4.23 0.06
N ASP A 73 -2.07 4.16 0.70
CA ASP A 73 -1.88 3.60 2.02
C ASP A 73 -1.45 4.68 3.00
N TYR A 74 -1.97 4.63 4.22
CA TYR A 74 -1.58 5.47 5.32
C TYR A 74 -1.23 4.64 6.55
N PHE A 75 -0.03 4.82 7.09
CA PHE A 75 0.46 4.13 8.29
C PHE A 75 0.97 5.14 9.31
N ARG A 76 0.74 4.85 10.59
CA ARG A 76 1.45 5.52 11.68
C ARG A 76 2.56 4.60 12.16
N ASN A 77 3.80 4.99 11.98
CA ASN A 77 4.96 4.21 12.35
C ASN A 77 5.84 4.97 13.35
N HIS A 78 6.68 4.24 14.07
CA HIS A 78 7.74 4.79 14.89
C HIS A 78 9.04 4.11 14.47
N GLU A 79 10.03 4.90 14.07
CA GLU A 79 11.35 4.37 13.77
C GLU A 79 12.29 4.56 14.97
N ASN A 80 12.96 3.47 15.34
CA ASN A 80 13.93 3.43 16.42
C ASN A 80 15.32 3.26 15.82
N PHE A 81 16.12 4.30 15.89
CA PHE A 81 17.52 4.23 15.50
C PHE A 81 18.38 3.96 16.74
N LEU A 82 18.97 2.76 16.81
CA LEU A 82 19.97 2.41 17.80
C LEU A 82 21.36 2.72 17.24
N SER A 83 22.08 3.58 17.94
CA SER A 83 23.48 3.90 17.67
C SER A 83 24.29 3.73 18.96
N SER A 84 25.62 3.68 18.86
CA SER A 84 26.54 3.69 20.03
C SER A 84 26.36 4.92 20.92
N SER A 85 25.76 6.00 20.41
CA SER A 85 25.49 7.26 21.13
C SER A 85 24.07 7.31 21.76
N GLY A 86 23.24 6.29 21.58
CA GLY A 86 21.89 6.23 22.17
C GLY A 86 20.80 5.77 21.20
N THR A 87 19.55 5.77 21.71
CA THR A 87 18.36 5.43 20.94
C THR A 87 17.58 6.70 20.61
N THR A 88 17.30 6.91 19.34
CA THR A 88 16.47 8.03 18.85
C THR A 88 15.13 7.49 18.37
N PHE A 89 14.04 8.00 18.96
CA PHE A 89 12.66 7.68 18.57
C PHE A 89 12.14 8.77 17.64
N ILE A 90 11.69 8.37 16.46
CA ILE A 90 11.09 9.28 15.47
C ILE A 90 9.70 8.80 15.16
N PRO A 91 8.62 9.43 15.73
CA PRO A 91 7.27 9.18 15.31
C PRO A 91 7.09 9.68 13.88
N MET A 92 6.48 8.87 13.02
CA MET A 92 6.42 9.10 11.59
C MET A 92 5.05 8.71 11.02
N ASN A 93 4.55 9.53 10.13
CA ASN A 93 3.50 9.11 9.21
C ASN A 93 4.15 8.62 7.92
N VAL A 94 3.63 7.52 7.41
CA VAL A 94 4.05 6.98 6.13
C VAL A 94 2.83 6.96 5.22
N HIS A 95 2.95 7.63 4.08
CA HIS A 95 1.97 7.62 3.01
C HIS A 95 2.57 6.86 1.83
N ALA A 96 1.82 5.98 1.21
CA ALA A 96 2.26 5.33 -0.03
C ALA A 96 1.21 5.53 -1.12
N VAL A 97 1.68 5.86 -2.32
CA VAL A 97 0.86 5.88 -3.53
C VAL A 97 1.47 4.88 -4.49
N THR A 98 0.68 3.88 -4.89
CA THR A 98 1.17 2.78 -5.71
C THR A 98 0.26 2.51 -6.90
N GLY A 99 0.85 2.04 -8.00
CA GLY A 99 0.17 1.51 -9.16
C GLY A 99 0.63 0.08 -9.42
N THR A 100 -0.30 -0.85 -9.56
CA THR A 100 0.01 -2.27 -9.74
C THR A 100 -0.80 -2.89 -10.88
N ALA A 101 -0.18 -3.82 -11.59
CA ALA A 101 -0.87 -4.76 -12.45
C ALA A 101 -1.35 -5.94 -11.60
N VAL A 102 -2.59 -6.35 -11.80
CA VAL A 102 -3.23 -7.43 -11.05
C VAL A 102 -3.63 -8.53 -12.01
N VAL A 103 -3.17 -9.75 -11.73
CA VAL A 103 -3.57 -10.95 -12.48
C VAL A 103 -4.49 -11.77 -11.60
N LYS A 104 -5.74 -11.92 -12.04
CA LYS A 104 -6.75 -12.76 -11.37
C LYS A 104 -6.55 -14.21 -11.81
N LEU A 105 -6.47 -15.10 -10.84
CA LEU A 105 -6.32 -16.53 -11.06
C LEU A 105 -7.69 -17.23 -11.12
N PRO A 106 -7.77 -18.45 -11.64
CA PRO A 106 -9.03 -19.19 -11.64
C PRO A 106 -9.63 -19.34 -10.25
N SER A 107 -10.91 -19.01 -10.13
CA SER A 107 -11.67 -19.15 -8.89
C SER A 107 -11.94 -20.61 -8.57
N PHE A 108 -11.97 -20.95 -7.30
CA PHE A 108 -12.28 -22.30 -6.82
C PHE A 108 -13.29 -22.26 -5.67
N LYS A 109 -13.97 -23.38 -5.45
CA LYS A 109 -14.90 -23.55 -4.32
C LYS A 109 -14.16 -24.10 -3.12
N MET A 110 -14.40 -23.53 -1.94
CA MET A 110 -13.86 -24.00 -0.68
C MET A 110 -15.02 -24.46 0.22
N PRO A 111 -14.92 -25.57 0.98
CA PRO A 111 -15.92 -25.97 1.94
C PRO A 111 -16.24 -24.82 2.92
N GLY A 112 -17.52 -24.48 3.10
CA GLY A 112 -17.96 -23.39 3.96
C GLY A 112 -17.87 -21.97 3.35
N VAL A 113 -17.24 -21.80 2.19
CA VAL A 113 -17.14 -20.55 1.44
C VAL A 113 -17.62 -20.78 0.01
N LYS A 114 -18.48 -19.89 -0.53
CA LYS A 114 -19.09 -20.12 -1.85
C LYS A 114 -18.07 -20.19 -2.97
N ILE A 115 -17.25 -19.15 -3.13
CA ILE A 115 -16.22 -19.01 -4.18
C ILE A 115 -15.07 -18.22 -3.60
N VAL A 116 -13.84 -18.60 -3.93
CA VAL A 116 -12.61 -17.87 -3.62
C VAL A 116 -11.92 -17.52 -4.91
N SER A 117 -11.61 -16.25 -5.11
CA SER A 117 -10.96 -15.73 -6.32
C SER A 117 -9.57 -15.19 -5.96
N PRO A 118 -8.52 -15.99 -6.14
CA PRO A 118 -7.16 -15.55 -5.85
C PRO A 118 -6.64 -14.60 -6.94
N PHE A 119 -5.69 -13.75 -6.56
CA PHE A 119 -4.98 -12.86 -7.47
C PHE A 119 -3.55 -12.63 -7.01
N VAL A 120 -2.70 -12.22 -7.95
CA VAL A 120 -1.35 -11.73 -7.69
C VAL A 120 -1.20 -10.34 -8.26
N LEU A 121 -0.30 -9.55 -7.69
CA LEU A 121 -0.06 -8.18 -8.13
C LEU A 121 1.43 -7.84 -8.09
N ALA A 122 1.84 -6.94 -9.00
CA ALA A 122 3.16 -6.35 -8.99
C ALA A 122 3.12 -4.95 -9.62
N GLY A 123 3.96 -4.07 -9.13
CA GLY A 123 4.03 -2.70 -9.63
C GLY A 123 5.01 -1.83 -8.87
N GLY A 124 4.75 -0.55 -8.81
CA GLY A 124 5.62 0.39 -8.11
C GLY A 124 4.90 1.66 -7.71
N GLY A 125 5.61 2.51 -7.01
CA GLY A 125 5.07 3.78 -6.55
C GLY A 125 6.07 4.58 -5.74
N ALA A 126 5.54 5.46 -4.89
CA ALA A 126 6.31 6.29 -4.00
C ALA A 126 5.80 6.19 -2.56
N MET A 127 6.73 6.18 -1.63
CA MET A 127 6.45 6.29 -0.20
C MET A 127 6.97 7.63 0.31
N PHE A 128 6.14 8.31 1.07
CA PHE A 128 6.40 9.62 1.66
C PHE A 128 6.51 9.42 3.17
N PHE A 129 7.64 9.77 3.72
CA PHE A 129 7.97 9.65 5.13
C PHE A 129 7.92 11.04 5.75
N ASP A 130 6.94 11.29 6.60
CA ASP A 130 6.70 12.56 7.29
C ASP A 130 7.00 12.40 8.80
N PRO A 131 8.21 12.83 9.27
CA PRO A 131 8.55 12.80 10.68
C PRO A 131 7.67 13.77 11.47
N ARG A 132 7.13 13.31 12.60
CA ARG A 132 6.32 14.12 13.51
C ARG A 132 7.06 14.39 14.80
N GLY A 133 7.38 15.65 15.05
CA GLY A 133 7.96 16.12 16.31
C GLY A 133 9.46 15.86 16.43
N GLY A 134 10.19 16.85 16.88
CA GLY A 134 11.64 16.83 17.07
C GLY A 134 12.39 17.73 16.09
N SER A 135 13.71 17.62 16.09
CA SER A 135 14.61 18.44 15.26
C SER A 135 14.65 18.05 13.79
N ILE A 136 13.90 17.00 13.38
CA ILE A 136 13.87 16.47 12.01
C ILE A 136 12.53 16.89 11.38
N ASN A 137 12.56 17.93 10.57
CA ASN A 137 11.39 18.47 9.86
C ASN A 137 11.50 18.28 8.34
N ARG A 138 12.17 17.22 7.88
CA ARG A 138 12.37 16.97 6.45
C ARG A 138 11.57 15.74 6.04
N GLU A 139 10.57 15.97 5.22
CA GLU A 139 9.89 14.90 4.49
C GLU A 139 10.86 14.22 3.52
N GLN A 140 10.75 12.92 3.40
CA GLN A 140 11.56 12.16 2.46
C GLN A 140 10.70 11.24 1.61
N THR A 141 10.87 11.32 0.29
CA THR A 141 10.22 10.44 -0.66
C THR A 141 11.16 9.33 -1.11
N ARG A 142 10.65 8.10 -1.18
CA ARG A 142 11.37 6.93 -1.70
C ARG A 142 10.53 6.20 -2.73
N SER A 143 11.13 5.88 -3.87
CA SER A 143 10.51 4.97 -4.82
C SER A 143 10.42 3.58 -4.20
N THR A 144 9.32 2.89 -4.46
CA THR A 144 9.08 1.53 -3.97
C THR A 144 8.66 0.60 -5.10
N PHE A 145 9.12 -0.62 -5.03
CA PHE A 145 8.58 -1.74 -5.79
C PHE A 145 7.59 -2.47 -4.89
N VAL A 146 6.42 -2.82 -5.44
CA VAL A 146 5.34 -3.51 -4.73
C VAL A 146 5.06 -4.83 -5.42
N TYR A 147 4.89 -5.88 -4.64
CA TYR A 147 4.44 -7.18 -5.10
C TYR A 147 3.55 -7.82 -4.04
N GLY A 148 2.74 -8.77 -4.46
CA GLY A 148 1.87 -9.43 -3.51
C GLY A 148 0.80 -10.28 -4.15
N GLY A 149 -0.22 -10.55 -3.37
CA GLY A 149 -1.39 -11.28 -3.81
C GLY A 149 -2.42 -11.38 -2.69
N GLY A 150 -3.57 -11.89 -3.05
CA GLY A 150 -4.68 -11.99 -2.12
C GLY A 150 -5.79 -12.87 -2.65
N VAL A 151 -6.88 -12.83 -1.92
CA VAL A 151 -8.10 -13.56 -2.24
C VAL A 151 -9.30 -12.64 -2.08
N ASP A 152 -10.24 -12.75 -3.01
CA ASP A 152 -11.54 -12.11 -2.98
C ASP A 152 -12.62 -13.16 -2.72
N VAL A 153 -13.50 -12.89 -1.75
CA VAL A 153 -14.63 -13.74 -1.38
C VAL A 153 -15.93 -12.96 -1.60
N PRO A 154 -16.77 -13.33 -2.57
CA PRO A 154 -18.04 -12.62 -2.79
C PRO A 154 -18.99 -12.79 -1.61
N MET A 155 -19.44 -11.66 -1.05
CA MET A 155 -20.48 -11.61 -0.02
C MET A 155 -21.85 -11.36 -0.62
N SER A 156 -21.93 -10.47 -1.60
CA SER A 156 -23.15 -10.12 -2.33
C SER A 156 -22.83 -9.78 -3.79
N LYS A 157 -23.84 -9.29 -4.53
CA LYS A 157 -23.66 -8.88 -5.94
C LYS A 157 -22.68 -7.72 -6.13
N HIS A 158 -22.55 -6.85 -5.11
CA HIS A 158 -21.75 -5.64 -5.17
C HIS A 158 -20.63 -5.58 -4.11
N PHE A 159 -20.57 -6.54 -3.19
CA PHE A 159 -19.61 -6.54 -2.11
C PHE A 159 -18.78 -7.82 -2.08
N LEU A 160 -17.45 -7.64 -1.99
CA LEU A 160 -16.49 -8.70 -1.75
C LEU A 160 -15.74 -8.43 -0.45
N LEU A 161 -15.35 -9.48 0.24
CA LEU A 161 -14.34 -9.42 1.28
C LEU A 161 -12.98 -9.72 0.62
N ARG A 162 -12.00 -8.85 0.83
CA ARG A 162 -10.63 -9.02 0.33
C ARG A 162 -9.69 -9.20 1.49
N ALA A 163 -8.83 -10.20 1.39
CA ALA A 163 -7.64 -10.34 2.23
C ALA A 163 -6.42 -10.43 1.30
N GLN A 164 -5.39 -9.62 1.57
CA GLN A 164 -4.20 -9.57 0.73
C GLN A 164 -2.93 -9.32 1.55
N TYR A 165 -1.83 -9.67 0.93
CA TYR A 165 -0.48 -9.35 1.39
C TYR A 165 0.21 -8.51 0.31
N ARG A 166 0.87 -7.44 0.72
CA ARG A 166 1.75 -6.64 -0.12
C ARG A 166 3.14 -6.55 0.50
N GLY A 167 4.15 -6.79 -0.30
CA GLY A 167 5.56 -6.55 0.03
C GLY A 167 6.03 -5.26 -0.62
N PHE A 168 6.53 -4.32 0.17
CA PHE A 168 7.13 -3.07 -0.29
C PHE A 168 8.64 -3.18 -0.17
N VAL A 169 9.35 -2.97 -1.29
CA VAL A 169 10.81 -2.94 -1.33
C VAL A 169 11.25 -1.53 -1.67
N TYR A 170 11.93 -0.87 -0.75
CA TYR A 170 12.37 0.51 -0.91
C TYR A 170 13.70 0.75 -0.20
N LYS A 171 14.37 1.86 -0.53
CA LYS A 171 15.61 2.26 0.13
C LYS A 171 15.31 2.90 1.47
N THR A 172 15.97 2.45 2.55
CA THR A 172 15.81 2.99 3.91
C THR A 172 15.93 4.52 3.90
N PRO A 173 14.99 5.26 4.50
CA PRO A 173 15.08 6.71 4.62
C PRO A 173 16.29 7.09 5.51
N ASP A 174 17.00 8.13 5.13
CA ASP A 174 18.18 8.64 5.83
C ASP A 174 18.02 10.12 6.25
N PHE A 175 16.91 10.75 5.85
CA PHE A 175 16.58 12.16 6.12
C PHE A 175 17.75 13.12 5.86
N GLU A 176 18.62 12.76 4.89
CA GLU A 176 19.86 13.49 4.54
C GLU A 176 20.87 13.63 5.72
N MET A 177 20.71 12.82 6.76
CA MET A 177 21.65 12.79 7.89
C MET A 177 22.66 11.67 7.71
N THR A 178 23.94 12.02 7.72
CA THR A 178 25.05 11.04 7.61
C THR A 178 24.99 10.01 8.75
N SER A 179 24.55 10.42 9.94
CA SER A 179 24.38 9.56 11.11
C SER A 179 23.25 8.53 11.01
N LEU A 180 22.31 8.70 10.06
CA LEU A 180 21.17 7.78 9.83
C LEU A 180 21.29 7.01 8.50
N LYS A 181 22.37 7.22 7.75
CA LYS A 181 22.58 6.66 6.42
C LYS A 181 22.88 5.17 6.46
N VAL A 182 21.84 4.36 6.47
CA VAL A 182 21.96 2.89 6.33
C VAL A 182 22.25 2.49 4.88
N GLY A 183 21.69 3.19 3.90
CA GLY A 183 21.99 3.02 2.46
C GLY A 183 21.59 1.69 1.84
N LYS A 184 20.82 0.84 2.55
CA LYS A 184 20.35 -0.47 2.10
C LYS A 184 18.88 -0.45 1.71
N TYR A 185 18.48 -1.40 0.87
CA TYR A 185 17.08 -1.69 0.65
C TYR A 185 16.49 -2.42 1.85
N THR A 186 15.28 -2.07 2.21
CA THR A 186 14.48 -2.73 3.24
C THR A 186 13.20 -3.27 2.63
N HIS A 187 12.56 -4.16 3.37
CA HIS A 187 11.31 -4.79 3.00
C HIS A 187 10.29 -4.54 4.11
N ALA A 188 9.10 -4.07 3.71
CA ALA A 188 7.95 -3.99 4.60
C ALA A 188 6.87 -4.98 4.14
N ALA A 189 6.35 -5.75 5.07
CA ALA A 189 5.23 -6.65 4.90
C ALA A 189 3.94 -5.94 5.32
N VAL A 190 2.95 -5.90 4.44
CA VAL A 190 1.69 -5.20 4.64
C VAL A 190 0.53 -6.17 4.39
N PRO A 191 0.17 -7.02 5.37
CA PRO A 191 -1.09 -7.74 5.33
C PRO A 191 -2.24 -6.76 5.51
N SER A 192 -3.33 -6.96 4.77
CA SER A 192 -4.53 -6.13 4.85
C SER A 192 -5.79 -6.94 4.60
N ALA A 193 -6.90 -6.49 5.18
CA ALA A 193 -8.21 -7.05 4.95
C ALA A 193 -9.29 -5.97 4.99
N GLY A 194 -10.34 -6.12 4.18
CA GLY A 194 -11.41 -5.15 4.12
C GLY A 194 -12.45 -5.45 3.05
N LEU A 195 -13.23 -4.43 2.72
CA LEU A 195 -14.35 -4.53 1.81
C LEU A 195 -14.01 -3.95 0.45
N VAL A 196 -14.56 -4.59 -0.57
CA VAL A 196 -14.52 -4.16 -1.97
C VAL A 196 -15.94 -3.94 -2.44
N PHE A 197 -16.18 -2.79 -3.03
CA PHE A 197 -17.43 -2.47 -3.73
C PHE A 197 -17.20 -2.57 -5.24
N THR A 198 -18.06 -3.31 -5.93
CA THR A 198 -18.01 -3.54 -7.38
C THR A 198 -19.20 -2.90 -8.09
N PHE A 199 -18.95 -2.20 -9.18
CA PHE A 199 -19.98 -1.47 -9.95
C PHE A 199 -19.71 -1.48 -11.47
#